data_79329f1e0b6681690a53a52d07f8995c
#
_entry.id   79329f1e0b6681690a53a52d07f8995c
#
_cell.length_a   1.000
_cell.length_b   1.000
_cell.length_c   1.000
_cell.angle_alpha   90.00
_cell.angle_beta   90.00
_cell.angle_gamma   90.00
#
_symmetry.space_group_name_H-M   'P 1'
#
loop_
_entity.id
_entity.type
_entity.pdbx_description
1 polymer ?
#
loop_
_entity_poly.entity_id
_entity_poly.type
_entity_poly.pdbx_seq_one_letter_code
_entity_poly.pdbx_strand_id
1 'polypeptide(L)'
;MELMAERLESLKAGAIGSVSLGLAFLSTSFINVLWLDKYFPLVSYDKIDIVNLQILLNGVIAGFSGFLFGVTYRYIIRVDTNSHLKTGGVWAFGLVRGLTQIEVGWHINNPILPFLILAGESILWFAFAAFALDIAILRKWLKPFS
;
A
#
# COMPACT_ATOMS: atom_id res chain seq x y z
N MET A 1 -25.01 -2.14 19.98
CA MET A 1 -25.18 -2.81 18.69
C MET A 1 -24.61 -2.05 17.51
N GLU A 2 -24.89 -0.77 17.38
CA GLU A 2 -24.35 0.06 16.29
C GLU A 2 -22.82 0.11 16.31
N LEU A 3 -22.20 0.20 17.48
CA LEU A 3 -20.75 0.24 17.63
C LEU A 3 -20.09 -1.04 17.15
N MET A 4 -20.69 -2.20 17.39
CA MET A 4 -20.17 -3.47 16.91
C MET A 4 -20.27 -3.60 15.39
N ALA A 5 -21.39 -3.16 14.82
CA ALA A 5 -21.59 -3.14 13.37
C ALA A 5 -20.55 -2.23 12.69
N GLU A 6 -20.31 -1.06 13.27
CA GLU A 6 -19.32 -0.12 12.74
C GLU A 6 -17.89 -0.68 12.80
N ARG A 7 -17.54 -1.36 13.89
CA ARG A 7 -16.25 -2.02 14.01
C ARG A 7 -16.07 -3.13 12.97
N LEU A 8 -17.13 -3.92 12.75
CA LEU A 8 -17.10 -4.98 11.77
C LEU A 8 -16.89 -4.43 10.35
N GLU A 9 -17.60 -3.34 10.01
CA GLU A 9 -17.42 -2.70 8.72
C GLU A 9 -16.01 -2.11 8.56
N SER A 10 -15.42 -1.58 9.63
CA SER A 10 -14.04 -1.10 9.60
C SER A 10 -13.05 -2.24 9.38
N LEU A 11 -13.29 -3.39 9.99
CA LEU A 11 -12.46 -4.59 9.77
C LEU A 11 -12.57 -5.06 8.31
N LYS A 12 -13.76 -5.02 7.72
CA LYS A 12 -13.94 -5.33 6.30
C LYS A 12 -13.14 -4.37 5.42
N ALA A 13 -13.22 -3.09 5.71
CA ALA A 13 -12.45 -2.09 4.97
C ALA A 13 -10.96 -2.34 5.08
N GLY A 14 -10.48 -2.67 6.29
CA GLY A 14 -9.10 -3.04 6.52
C GLY A 14 -8.69 -4.27 5.72
N ALA A 15 -9.53 -5.31 5.71
CA ALA A 15 -9.27 -6.52 4.94
C ALA A 15 -9.19 -6.25 3.45
N ILE A 16 -10.10 -5.45 2.90
CA ILE A 16 -10.09 -5.07 1.49
C ILE A 16 -8.82 -4.27 1.17
N GLY A 17 -8.46 -3.31 2.00
CA GLY A 17 -7.24 -2.52 1.84
C GLY A 17 -5.99 -3.37 1.89
N SER A 18 -5.94 -4.33 2.83
CA SER A 18 -4.82 -5.26 2.98
C SER A 18 -4.64 -6.13 1.74
N VAL A 19 -5.71 -6.75 1.27
CA VAL A 19 -5.69 -7.61 0.08
C VAL A 19 -5.30 -6.80 -1.15
N SER A 20 -5.89 -5.62 -1.32
CA SER A 20 -5.63 -4.76 -2.48
C SER A 20 -4.17 -4.30 -2.52
N LEU A 21 -3.66 -3.85 -1.39
CA LEU A 21 -2.26 -3.41 -1.31
C LEU A 21 -1.31 -4.58 -1.46
N GLY A 22 -1.65 -5.74 -0.90
CA GLY A 22 -0.87 -6.96 -1.07
C GLY A 22 -0.77 -7.39 -2.52
N LEU A 23 -1.88 -7.34 -3.26
CA LEU A 23 -1.89 -7.64 -4.70
C LEU A 23 -1.06 -6.62 -5.49
N ALA A 24 -1.18 -5.34 -5.18
CA ALA A 24 -0.37 -4.30 -5.81
C ALA A 24 1.13 -4.52 -5.51
N PHE A 25 1.47 -4.86 -4.27
CA PHE A 25 2.83 -5.19 -3.88
C PHE A 25 3.39 -6.37 -4.67
N LEU A 26 2.62 -7.45 -4.79
CA LEU A 26 3.06 -8.64 -5.53
C LEU A 26 3.26 -8.31 -7.00
N SER A 27 2.35 -7.55 -7.60
CA SER A 27 2.43 -7.15 -9.00
C SER A 27 3.66 -6.30 -9.28
N THR A 28 3.90 -5.28 -8.46
CA THR A 28 5.05 -4.39 -8.62
C THR A 28 6.36 -5.10 -8.29
N SER A 29 6.37 -5.99 -7.30
CA SER A 29 7.55 -6.79 -6.99
C SER A 29 7.94 -7.68 -8.15
N PHE A 30 6.96 -8.31 -8.80
CA PHE A 30 7.21 -9.12 -9.99
C PHE A 30 7.79 -8.29 -11.13
N ILE A 31 7.20 -7.12 -11.39
CA ILE A 31 7.70 -6.21 -12.43
C ILE A 31 9.11 -5.72 -12.09
N ASN A 32 9.37 -5.40 -10.81
CA ASN A 32 10.68 -4.93 -10.37
C ASN A 32 11.76 -5.99 -10.54
N VAL A 33 11.45 -7.25 -10.25
CA VAL A 33 12.38 -8.35 -10.46
C VAL A 33 12.73 -8.48 -11.94
N LEU A 34 11.75 -8.32 -12.83
CA LEU A 34 12.00 -8.43 -14.28
C LEU A 34 12.72 -7.22 -14.87
N TRP A 35 12.48 -6.02 -14.36
CA TRP A 35 12.95 -4.77 -14.96
C TRP A 35 14.11 -4.13 -14.22
N LEU A 36 14.02 -3.99 -12.90
CA LEU A 36 15.05 -3.30 -12.11
C LEU A 36 16.32 -4.12 -11.99
N ASP A 37 16.22 -5.44 -11.86
CA ASP A 37 17.40 -6.31 -11.84
C ASP A 37 18.19 -6.26 -13.14
N LYS A 38 17.50 -6.00 -14.26
CA LYS A 38 18.13 -5.86 -15.56
C LYS A 38 18.93 -4.58 -15.69
N TYR A 39 18.41 -3.47 -15.15
CA TYR A 39 19.05 -2.16 -15.28
C TYR A 39 19.87 -1.76 -14.07
N PHE A 40 19.51 -2.25 -12.89
CA PHE A 40 20.17 -1.95 -11.62
C PHE A 40 20.38 -3.25 -10.81
N PRO A 41 21.44 -4.03 -11.09
CA PRO A 41 21.69 -5.25 -10.33
C PRO A 41 22.06 -4.90 -8.88
N LEU A 42 21.05 -4.89 -8.02
CA LEU A 42 21.17 -4.55 -6.60
C LEU A 42 21.51 -5.77 -5.74
N VAL A 43 21.41 -6.97 -6.30
CA VAL A 43 21.52 -8.21 -5.53
C VAL A 43 22.63 -9.10 -6.13
N SER A 44 23.62 -9.42 -5.32
CA SER A 44 24.55 -10.51 -5.63
C SER A 44 23.84 -11.84 -5.38
N TYR A 45 24.03 -12.79 -6.27
CA TYR A 45 23.34 -14.09 -6.25
C TYR A 45 23.52 -14.90 -4.95
N ASP A 46 24.49 -14.51 -4.12
CA ASP A 46 24.83 -15.23 -2.89
C ASP A 46 23.87 -14.97 -1.70
N LYS A 47 22.83 -14.15 -1.90
CA LYS A 47 21.95 -13.73 -0.80
C LYS A 47 20.46 -13.99 -1.08
N ILE A 48 20.16 -15.05 -1.81
CA ILE A 48 18.77 -15.39 -2.20
C ILE A 48 17.87 -15.55 -0.96
N ASP A 49 18.36 -16.16 0.11
CA ASP A 49 17.60 -16.38 1.33
C ASP A 49 17.27 -15.07 2.05
N ILE A 50 18.22 -14.14 2.07
CA ILE A 50 18.03 -12.82 2.69
C ILE A 50 17.01 -12.00 1.88
N VAL A 51 17.08 -12.08 0.54
CA VAL A 51 16.13 -11.41 -0.35
C VAL A 51 14.71 -11.94 -0.12
N ASN A 52 14.53 -13.26 0.01
CA ASN A 52 13.24 -13.87 0.27
C ASN A 52 12.65 -13.43 1.60
N LEU A 53 13.48 -13.36 2.66
CA LEU A 53 13.04 -12.87 3.96
C LEU A 53 12.66 -11.39 3.90
N GLN A 54 13.42 -10.59 3.17
CA GLN A 54 13.14 -9.17 3.01
C GLN A 54 11.87 -8.93 2.23
N ILE A 55 11.62 -9.69 1.17
CA ILE A 55 10.36 -9.63 0.39
C ILE A 55 9.19 -10.02 1.28
N LEU A 56 9.33 -11.08 2.07
CA LEU A 56 8.28 -11.52 2.98
C LEU A 56 7.96 -10.43 4.02
N LEU A 57 8.99 -9.83 4.61
CA LEU A 57 8.82 -8.76 5.60
C LEU A 57 8.14 -7.53 4.96
N ASN A 58 8.59 -7.15 3.77
CA ASN A 58 7.97 -6.04 3.03
C ASN A 58 6.52 -6.33 2.69
N GLY A 59 6.20 -7.57 2.33
CA GLY A 59 4.83 -7.99 2.05
C GLY A 59 3.93 -7.92 3.28
N VAL A 60 4.44 -8.34 4.44
CA VAL A 60 3.70 -8.25 5.72
C VAL A 60 3.46 -6.78 6.08
N ILE A 61 4.47 -5.94 5.95
CA ILE A 61 4.35 -4.51 6.23
C ILE A 61 3.36 -3.86 5.25
N ALA A 62 3.43 -4.22 3.97
CA ALA A 62 2.50 -3.73 2.96
C ALA A 62 1.06 -4.13 3.28
N GLY A 63 0.83 -5.38 3.66
CA GLY A 63 -0.49 -5.86 4.07
C GLY A 63 -1.02 -5.12 5.28
N PHE A 64 -0.19 -4.94 6.29
CA PHE A 64 -0.57 -4.19 7.49
C PHE A 64 -0.85 -2.72 7.17
N SER A 65 -0.03 -2.10 6.34
CA SER A 65 -0.25 -0.72 5.87
C SER A 65 -1.57 -0.59 5.11
N GLY A 66 -1.88 -1.58 4.27
CA GLY A 66 -3.15 -1.63 3.55
C GLY A 66 -4.35 -1.77 4.49
N PHE A 67 -4.20 -2.57 5.54
CA PHE A 67 -5.23 -2.70 6.57
C PHE A 67 -5.49 -1.37 7.27
N LEU A 68 -4.45 -0.70 7.72
CA LEU A 68 -4.55 0.61 8.37
C LEU A 68 -5.16 1.64 7.41
N PHE A 69 -4.73 1.62 6.17
CA PHE A 69 -5.27 2.51 5.14
C PHE A 69 -6.76 2.26 4.92
N GLY A 70 -7.19 1.00 4.82
CA GLY A 70 -8.60 0.67 4.61
C GLY A 70 -9.48 1.17 5.73
N VAL A 71 -9.06 0.94 6.98
CA VAL A 71 -9.81 1.43 8.15
C VAL A 71 -9.87 2.95 8.14
N THR A 72 -8.74 3.61 7.94
CA THR A 72 -8.66 5.07 7.92
C THR A 72 -9.46 5.67 6.76
N TYR A 73 -9.38 5.06 5.60
CA TYR A 73 -10.10 5.51 4.41
C TYR A 73 -11.60 5.50 4.62
N ARG A 74 -12.11 4.46 5.28
CA ARG A 74 -13.54 4.38 5.62
C ARG A 74 -13.98 5.56 6.49
N TYR A 75 -13.14 5.96 7.45
CA TYR A 75 -13.45 7.13 8.30
C TYR A 75 -13.31 8.44 7.53
N ILE A 76 -12.39 8.54 6.59
CA ILE A 76 -12.19 9.75 5.78
C ILE A 76 -13.36 9.99 4.84
N ILE A 77 -13.82 8.94 4.15
CA ILE A 77 -14.89 9.06 3.17
C ILE A 77 -16.23 9.43 3.81
N ARG A 78 -16.62 8.74 4.88
CA ARG A 78 -17.93 8.88 5.49
C ARG A 78 -19.02 8.90 4.41
N VAL A 79 -20.02 9.78 4.59
CA VAL A 79 -21.06 10.06 3.58
C VAL A 79 -20.66 11.26 2.70
N ASP A 80 -19.52 11.84 2.96
CA ASP A 80 -19.04 13.04 2.29
C ASP A 80 -18.46 12.69 0.91
N THR A 81 -18.85 13.46 -0.10
CA THR A 81 -18.43 13.25 -1.48
C THR A 81 -17.21 14.08 -1.87
N ASN A 82 -16.51 14.66 -0.90
CA ASN A 82 -15.36 15.51 -1.17
C ASN A 82 -14.16 14.68 -1.66
N SER A 83 -13.84 14.81 -2.94
CA SER A 83 -12.73 14.12 -3.56
C SER A 83 -11.35 14.50 -3.00
N HIS A 84 -11.23 15.70 -2.44
CA HIS A 84 -9.96 16.16 -1.84
C HIS A 84 -9.58 15.35 -0.60
N LEU A 85 -10.55 14.92 0.18
CA LEU A 85 -10.30 14.06 1.35
C LEU A 85 -9.76 12.70 0.93
N LYS A 86 -10.34 12.12 -0.11
CA LYS A 86 -9.87 10.83 -0.67
C LYS A 86 -8.45 10.94 -1.18
N THR A 87 -8.19 11.94 -1.99
CA THR A 87 -6.87 12.20 -2.58
C THR A 87 -5.84 12.47 -1.49
N GLY A 88 -6.20 13.26 -0.48
CA GLY A 88 -5.33 13.56 0.65
C GLY A 88 -4.91 12.32 1.42
N GLY A 89 -5.85 11.39 1.65
CA GLY A 89 -5.56 10.12 2.32
C GLY A 89 -4.57 9.27 1.51
N VAL A 90 -4.78 9.14 0.21
CA VAL A 90 -3.88 8.40 -0.68
C VAL A 90 -2.48 9.00 -0.66
N TRP A 91 -2.37 10.32 -0.82
CA TRP A 91 -1.07 11.01 -0.80
C TRP A 91 -0.38 10.88 0.54
N ALA A 92 -1.10 11.02 1.64
CA ALA A 92 -0.53 10.92 2.98
C ALA A 92 0.11 9.56 3.22
N PHE A 93 -0.63 8.47 2.98
CA PHE A 93 -0.11 7.11 3.17
C PHE A 93 0.98 6.79 2.15
N GLY A 94 0.79 7.17 0.90
CA GLY A 94 1.75 6.92 -0.16
C GLY A 94 3.08 7.63 0.08
N LEU A 95 3.04 8.88 0.49
CA LEU A 95 4.25 9.67 0.77
C LEU A 95 4.99 9.17 2.01
N VAL A 96 4.28 8.83 3.08
CA VAL A 96 4.93 8.30 4.29
C VAL A 96 5.71 7.04 3.96
N ARG A 97 5.08 6.11 3.25
CA ARG A 97 5.76 4.88 2.85
C ARG A 97 6.86 5.16 1.83
N GLY A 98 6.60 6.04 0.87
CA GLY A 98 7.58 6.40 -0.16
C GLY A 98 8.82 7.05 0.41
N LEU A 99 8.66 7.96 1.34
CA LEU A 99 9.79 8.62 2.01
C LEU A 99 10.62 7.62 2.81
N THR A 100 9.98 6.62 3.41
CA THR A 100 10.68 5.53 4.11
C THR A 100 11.58 4.76 3.15
N GLN A 101 11.13 4.50 1.94
CA GLN A 101 11.94 3.82 0.91
C GLN A 101 13.15 4.66 0.52
N ILE A 102 12.99 5.95 0.37
CA ILE A 102 14.10 6.88 0.06
C ILE A 102 15.10 6.91 1.22
N GLU A 103 14.61 6.94 2.45
CA GLU A 103 15.46 6.93 3.64
C GLU A 103 16.33 5.67 3.70
N VAL A 104 15.75 4.51 3.47
CA VAL A 104 16.48 3.25 3.43
C VAL A 104 17.56 3.27 2.33
N GLY A 105 17.22 3.76 1.14
CA GLY A 105 18.16 3.88 0.04
C GLY A 105 19.30 4.83 0.33
N TRP A 106 19.02 5.93 1.01
CA TRP A 106 20.04 6.91 1.40
C TRP A 106 21.10 6.29 2.33
N HIS A 107 20.65 5.51 3.30
CA HIS A 107 21.56 4.88 4.27
C HIS A 107 22.45 3.78 3.66
N ILE A 108 22.01 3.16 2.58
CA ILE A 108 22.74 2.04 1.97
C ILE A 108 23.80 2.51 0.96
N ASN A 109 23.87 3.81 0.67
CA ASN A 109 24.77 4.39 -0.34
C ASN A 109 24.59 3.80 -1.75
N ASN A 110 23.40 3.33 -2.05
CA ASN A 110 23.04 2.83 -3.38
C ASN A 110 22.51 3.97 -4.27
N PRO A 111 22.46 3.77 -5.61
CA PRO A 111 21.82 4.76 -6.48
C PRO A 111 20.41 5.09 -6.00
N ILE A 112 20.07 6.38 -5.96
CA ILE A 112 18.78 6.86 -5.45
C ILE A 112 17.63 6.50 -6.39
N LEU A 113 17.87 6.41 -7.70
CA LEU A 113 16.81 6.26 -8.69
C LEU A 113 15.89 5.05 -8.46
N PRO A 114 16.39 3.82 -8.14
CA PRO A 114 15.50 2.70 -7.83
C PRO A 114 14.60 2.98 -6.63
N PHE A 115 15.08 3.69 -5.62
CA PHE A 115 14.30 4.00 -4.42
C PHE A 115 13.25 5.07 -4.69
N LEU A 116 13.52 6.00 -5.62
CA LEU A 116 12.53 6.95 -6.10
C LEU A 116 11.39 6.24 -6.86
N ILE A 117 11.72 5.22 -7.65
CA ILE A 117 10.73 4.39 -8.35
C ILE A 117 9.86 3.66 -7.33
N LEU A 118 10.47 3.06 -6.30
CA LEU A 118 9.74 2.37 -5.22
C LEU A 118 8.83 3.33 -4.45
N ALA A 119 9.28 4.56 -4.24
CA ALA A 119 8.47 5.58 -3.59
C ALA A 119 7.23 5.93 -4.44
N GLY A 120 7.40 6.09 -5.74
CA GLY A 120 6.29 6.33 -6.67
C GLY A 120 5.32 5.17 -6.71
N GLU A 121 5.82 3.93 -6.71
CA GLU A 121 4.99 2.74 -6.63
C GLU A 121 4.15 2.69 -5.36
N SER A 122 4.70 3.15 -4.23
CA SER A 122 3.97 3.19 -2.96
C SER A 122 2.72 4.06 -3.06
N ILE A 123 2.82 5.20 -3.73
CA ILE A 123 1.66 6.07 -3.96
C ILE A 123 0.62 5.34 -4.82
N LEU A 124 1.07 4.65 -5.87
CA LEU A 124 0.17 3.87 -6.75
C LEU A 124 -0.52 2.74 -6.01
N TRP A 125 0.16 2.10 -5.06
CA TRP A 125 -0.46 1.04 -4.24
C TRP A 125 -1.65 1.55 -3.45
N PHE A 126 -1.51 2.69 -2.81
CA PHE A 126 -2.60 3.28 -2.03
C PHE A 126 -3.71 3.82 -2.92
N ALA A 127 -3.38 4.34 -4.10
CA ALA A 127 -4.38 4.74 -5.09
C ALA A 127 -5.20 3.53 -5.56
N PHE A 128 -4.54 2.40 -5.80
CA PHE A 128 -5.22 1.15 -6.18
C PHE A 128 -6.12 0.65 -5.05
N ALA A 129 -5.63 0.68 -3.80
CA ALA A 129 -6.42 0.29 -2.64
C ALA A 129 -7.65 1.18 -2.46
N ALA A 130 -7.50 2.49 -2.65
CA ALA A 130 -8.61 3.44 -2.61
C ALA A 130 -9.65 3.13 -3.67
N PHE A 131 -9.21 2.82 -4.88
CA PHE A 131 -10.09 2.44 -5.99
C PHE A 131 -10.88 1.17 -5.64
N ALA A 132 -10.21 0.16 -5.08
CA ALA A 132 -10.86 -1.08 -4.67
C ALA A 132 -11.89 -0.84 -3.56
N LEU A 133 -11.57 0.01 -2.60
CA LEU A 133 -12.50 0.39 -1.53
C LEU A 133 -13.72 1.15 -2.08
N ASP A 134 -13.51 2.05 -3.02
CA ASP A 134 -14.60 2.77 -3.68
C ASP A 134 -15.54 1.82 -4.41
N ILE A 135 -15.00 0.83 -5.12
CA ILE A 135 -15.80 -0.21 -5.79
C ILE A 135 -16.59 -1.01 -4.76
N ALA A 136 -15.98 -1.39 -3.65
CA ALA A 136 -16.67 -2.16 -2.59
C ALA A 136 -17.83 -1.37 -2.00
N ILE A 137 -17.67 -0.07 -1.83
CA ILE A 137 -18.72 0.83 -1.35
C ILE A 137 -19.85 0.94 -2.39
N LEU A 138 -19.50 1.13 -3.66
CA LEU A 138 -20.49 1.21 -4.75
C LEU A 138 -21.30 -0.07 -4.89
N ARG A 139 -20.66 -1.24 -4.70
CA ARG A 139 -21.35 -2.54 -4.76
C ARG A 139 -22.05 -2.91 -3.46
N LYS A 140 -22.04 -2.02 -2.47
CA LYS A 140 -22.67 -2.22 -1.16
C LYS A 140 -22.08 -3.39 -0.36
N TRP A 141 -20.88 -3.81 -0.70
CA TRP A 141 -20.13 -4.80 0.10
C TRP A 141 -19.60 -4.18 1.38
N LEU A 142 -19.35 -2.88 1.35
CA LEU A 142 -18.82 -2.10 2.45
C LEU A 142 -19.69 -0.87 2.65
N LYS A 143 -20.01 -0.58 3.91
CA LYS A 143 -20.78 0.63 4.25
C LYS A 143 -19.80 1.75 4.63
N PRO A 144 -19.99 2.97 4.10
CA PRO A 144 -19.20 4.11 4.57
C PRO A 144 -19.55 4.44 6.02
N PHE A 145 -18.62 5.09 6.71
CA PHE A 145 -18.85 5.53 8.07
C PHE A 145 -19.91 6.64 8.08
N SER A 146 -20.92 6.45 8.88
CA SER A 146 -22.02 7.40 8.99
C SER A 146 -21.89 8.30 10.23
#